data_08e9bf4a0568f0cf1362315c1299b76f
#
_entry.id   08e9bf4a0568f0cf1362315c1299b76f
#
_cell.length_a   1.000
_cell.length_b   1.000
_cell.length_c   1.000
_cell.angle_alpha   90.00
_cell.angle_beta   90.00
_cell.angle_gamma   90.00
#
_symmetry.space_group_name_H-M   'P 1'
#
loop_
_entity.id
_entity.type
_entity.pdbx_description
1 polymer ?
#
loop_
_entity_poly.entity_id
_entity_poly.type
_entity_poly.pdbx_seq_one_letter_code
_entity_poly.pdbx_strand_id
1 'polypeptide(L)'
;LKSYYASVECVSRNLDPMTTNLVVADQTRTEKTICLAVSPALKRLGVPGRPRLFEVVQKVKEINAERKYKAPDHKQCGTSFNSLELQNNPALAVDYIIAPPRMSYYITQSTTIYEIYMKYVAPEDIHVYSIDEVFMDVTNYLKSGLSAHEFAKKIIKDVLQQTGITATAGIGSNLYLAKIAMDIVAKHVEPDKDGVCITELDEISYRKLLWNHQPITDFWRVGKGYAKKLVEHGIYTMGDVARCSIGSPTNPHNEDLLYRL
;
A
#
# COMPACT_ATOMS: atom_id res chain seq x y z
N LEU A 1 4.41 -2.47 -5.53
CA LEU A 1 5.43 -1.43 -5.32
C LEU A 1 4.90 -0.33 -4.38
N LYS A 2 5.75 0.20 -3.52
CA LYS A 2 5.31 1.12 -2.45
C LYS A 2 5.16 2.55 -2.97
N SER A 3 3.92 3.10 -2.95
CA SER A 3 3.60 4.46 -3.44
C SER A 3 4.19 4.75 -4.83
N TYR A 4 4.03 3.83 -5.75
CA TYR A 4 4.81 3.67 -6.98
C TYR A 4 5.09 4.98 -7.73
N TYR A 5 4.08 5.72 -8.16
CA TYR A 5 4.30 6.96 -8.92
C TYR A 5 5.12 8.00 -8.15
N ALA A 6 4.87 8.14 -6.84
CA ALA A 6 5.63 9.07 -6.02
C ALA A 6 7.09 8.58 -5.83
N SER A 7 7.30 7.28 -5.68
CA SER A 7 8.64 6.70 -5.60
C SER A 7 9.43 6.89 -6.89
N VAL A 8 8.81 6.65 -8.05
CA VAL A 8 9.43 6.92 -9.36
C VAL A 8 9.80 8.40 -9.50
N GLU A 9 8.93 9.33 -9.07
CA GLU A 9 9.22 10.76 -9.13
C GLU A 9 10.35 11.18 -8.17
N CYS A 10 10.44 10.59 -6.99
CA CYS A 10 11.57 10.82 -6.08
C CYS A 10 12.88 10.34 -6.69
N VAL A 11 12.94 9.07 -7.12
CA VAL A 11 14.15 8.47 -7.68
C VAL A 11 14.64 9.23 -8.92
N SER A 12 13.73 9.65 -9.82
CA SER A 12 14.10 10.42 -11.00
C SER A 12 14.69 11.80 -10.71
N ARG A 13 14.59 12.26 -9.45
CA ARG A 13 15.17 13.51 -8.94
C ARG A 13 16.35 13.27 -8.00
N ASN A 14 16.85 12.03 -7.93
CA ASN A 14 17.90 11.61 -6.98
C ASN A 14 17.49 11.84 -5.50
N LEU A 15 16.20 11.66 -5.19
CA LEU A 15 15.63 11.80 -3.85
C LEU A 15 15.18 10.42 -3.34
N ASP A 16 15.34 10.20 -2.03
CA ASP A 16 14.86 8.98 -1.39
C ASP A 16 13.33 9.05 -1.15
N PRO A 17 12.54 8.12 -1.72
CA PRO A 17 11.09 8.06 -1.51
C PRO A 17 10.68 7.92 -0.04
N MET A 18 11.54 7.31 0.78
CA MET A 18 11.25 7.06 2.19
C MET A 18 11.43 8.29 3.06
N THR A 19 12.18 9.28 2.61
CA THR A 19 12.45 10.51 3.38
C THR A 19 11.88 11.78 2.76
N THR A 20 11.51 11.72 1.48
CA THR A 20 11.04 12.91 0.73
C THR A 20 9.53 13.04 0.77
N ASN A 21 9.03 14.21 1.17
CA ASN A 21 7.62 14.58 1.05
C ASN A 21 7.30 14.96 -0.40
N LEU A 22 6.49 14.15 -1.09
CA LEU A 22 6.13 14.38 -2.47
C LEU A 22 4.71 13.87 -2.76
N VAL A 23 3.98 14.61 -3.60
CA VAL A 23 2.72 14.17 -4.21
C VAL A 23 2.83 14.22 -5.72
N VAL A 24 2.12 13.31 -6.39
CA VAL A 24 1.97 13.33 -7.85
C VAL A 24 0.61 13.89 -8.18
N ALA A 25 0.56 15.10 -8.72
CA ALA A 25 -0.68 15.79 -9.07
C ALA A 25 -0.49 16.76 -10.24
N ASP A 26 -1.54 16.92 -11.03
CA ASP A 26 -1.58 17.90 -12.13
C ASP A 26 -2.03 19.27 -11.59
N GLN A 27 -1.09 20.17 -11.36
CA GLN A 27 -1.35 21.54 -10.89
C GLN A 27 -2.03 22.45 -11.94
N THR A 28 -2.04 22.07 -13.21
CA THR A 28 -2.72 22.83 -14.25
C THR A 28 -4.25 22.71 -14.15
N ARG A 29 -4.71 21.70 -13.40
CA ARG A 29 -6.11 21.51 -13.04
C ARG A 29 -6.45 22.27 -11.75
N THR A 30 -7.70 22.17 -11.35
CA THR A 30 -8.16 22.80 -10.10
C THR A 30 -7.56 22.10 -8.86
N GLU A 31 -7.54 22.80 -7.73
CA GLU A 31 -7.15 22.24 -6.42
C GLU A 31 -7.98 21.01 -5.99
N LYS A 32 -9.10 20.76 -6.67
CA LYS A 32 -9.93 19.56 -6.46
C LYS A 32 -9.39 18.32 -7.17
N THR A 33 -8.28 18.45 -7.94
CA THR A 33 -7.65 17.31 -8.60
C THR A 33 -7.23 16.24 -7.60
N ILE A 34 -7.39 14.97 -7.97
CA ILE A 34 -6.97 13.85 -7.14
C ILE A 34 -5.47 13.64 -7.34
N CYS A 35 -4.71 13.56 -6.25
CA CYS A 35 -3.32 13.13 -6.29
C CYS A 35 -3.26 11.64 -6.67
N LEU A 36 -2.47 11.32 -7.70
CA LEU A 36 -2.29 9.93 -8.13
C LEU A 36 -1.51 9.10 -7.11
N ALA A 37 -0.56 9.73 -6.43
CA ALA A 37 0.21 9.10 -5.36
C ALA A 37 0.74 10.13 -4.36
N VAL A 38 1.02 9.63 -3.17
CA VAL A 38 1.67 10.35 -2.07
C VAL A 38 2.86 9.51 -1.61
N SER A 39 4.01 10.14 -1.39
CA SER A 39 5.22 9.45 -0.92
C SER A 39 5.03 8.80 0.46
N PRO A 40 5.79 7.74 0.77
CA PRO A 40 5.75 7.12 2.09
C PRO A 40 6.06 8.11 3.23
N ALA A 41 6.99 9.04 3.01
CA ALA A 41 7.33 10.08 3.99
C ALA A 41 6.11 10.96 4.33
N LEU A 42 5.41 11.46 3.33
CA LEU A 42 4.27 12.35 3.53
C LEU A 42 3.03 11.59 4.08
N LYS A 43 2.87 10.30 3.75
CA LYS A 43 1.84 9.44 4.37
C LYS A 43 2.05 9.28 5.87
N ARG A 44 3.30 9.18 6.36
CA ARG A 44 3.60 9.14 7.81
C ARG A 44 3.19 10.40 8.55
N LEU A 45 3.05 11.51 7.87
CA LEU A 45 2.51 12.76 8.43
C LEU A 45 0.97 12.80 8.43
N GLY A 46 0.30 11.70 8.05
CA GLY A 46 -1.15 11.57 8.07
C GLY A 46 -1.85 12.04 6.79
N VAL A 47 -1.12 12.25 5.70
CA VAL A 47 -1.74 12.54 4.39
C VAL A 47 -2.25 11.23 3.79
N PRO A 48 -3.52 11.14 3.35
CA PRO A 48 -4.08 9.93 2.73
C PRO A 48 -3.35 9.50 1.45
N GLY A 49 -3.54 8.26 1.02
CA GLY A 49 -2.86 7.73 -0.18
C GLY A 49 -3.32 8.34 -1.50
N ARG A 50 -4.56 8.79 -1.61
CA ARG A 50 -5.16 9.39 -2.81
C ARG A 50 -6.03 10.61 -2.45
N PRO A 51 -5.46 11.64 -1.82
CA PRO A 51 -6.18 12.84 -1.42
C PRO A 51 -6.48 13.71 -2.64
N ARG A 52 -7.38 14.66 -2.50
CA ARG A 52 -7.42 15.82 -3.38
C ARG A 52 -6.31 16.81 -3.01
N LEU A 53 -5.82 17.58 -3.95
CA LEU A 53 -4.68 18.47 -3.71
C LEU A 53 -4.96 19.47 -2.58
N PHE A 54 -6.17 20.02 -2.49
CA PHE A 54 -6.54 20.93 -1.40
C PHE A 54 -6.48 20.26 -0.01
N GLU A 55 -6.78 18.94 0.07
CA GLU A 55 -6.69 18.19 1.33
C GLU A 55 -5.23 18.04 1.79
N VAL A 56 -4.30 17.89 0.83
CA VAL A 56 -2.86 17.91 1.14
C VAL A 56 -2.46 19.28 1.70
N VAL A 57 -2.88 20.36 1.03
CA VAL A 57 -2.60 21.74 1.47
C VAL A 57 -3.12 21.98 2.88
N GLN A 58 -4.37 21.58 3.13
CA GLN A 58 -4.98 21.75 4.46
C GLN A 58 -4.24 20.94 5.52
N LYS A 59 -3.94 19.66 5.24
CA LYS A 59 -3.24 18.78 6.18
C LYS A 59 -1.84 19.32 6.53
N VAL A 60 -1.10 19.80 5.54
CA VAL A 60 0.23 20.40 5.77
C VAL A 60 0.12 21.68 6.59
N LYS A 61 -0.92 22.51 6.37
CA LYS A 61 -1.18 23.69 7.22
C LYS A 61 -1.43 23.31 8.68
N GLU A 62 -2.24 22.28 8.94
CA GLU A 62 -2.50 21.76 10.29
C GLU A 62 -1.20 21.28 10.95
N ILE A 63 -0.41 20.47 10.27
CA ILE A 63 0.88 19.99 10.77
C ILE A 63 1.81 21.14 11.07
N ASN A 64 1.87 22.15 10.21
CA ASN A 64 2.73 23.31 10.40
C ASN A 64 2.27 24.21 11.56
N ALA A 65 0.97 24.30 11.83
CA ALA A 65 0.45 24.98 13.00
C ALA A 65 0.91 24.28 14.31
N GLU A 66 0.82 22.95 14.35
CA GLU A 66 1.32 22.15 15.49
C GLU A 66 2.83 22.28 15.65
N ARG A 67 3.60 22.21 14.56
CA ARG A 67 5.05 22.36 14.58
C ARG A 67 5.47 23.74 15.08
N LYS A 68 4.79 24.79 14.60
CA LYS A 68 5.03 26.17 15.07
C LYS A 68 4.81 26.29 16.57
N TYR A 69 3.75 25.69 17.11
CA TYR A 69 3.48 25.69 18.54
C TYR A 69 4.60 24.99 19.34
N LYS A 70 5.18 23.91 18.80
CA LYS A 70 6.25 23.13 19.44
C LYS A 70 7.65 23.72 19.20
N ALA A 71 7.80 24.63 18.24
CA ALA A 71 9.09 25.23 17.90
C ALA A 71 9.59 26.17 19.01
N PRO A 72 10.91 26.33 19.19
CA PRO A 72 11.48 27.35 20.10
C PRO A 72 10.91 28.73 19.79
N ASP A 73 10.51 29.44 20.83
CA ASP A 73 9.88 30.78 20.74
C ASP A 73 8.64 30.86 19.82
N HIS A 74 8.02 29.70 19.53
CA HIS A 74 6.89 29.56 18.57
C HIS A 74 7.20 30.16 17.19
N LYS A 75 8.48 30.14 16.77
CA LYS A 75 8.93 30.66 15.49
C LYS A 75 9.43 29.52 14.59
N GLN A 76 9.05 29.58 13.33
CA GLN A 76 9.61 28.73 12.28
C GLN A 76 10.75 29.45 11.56
N CYS A 77 11.84 28.75 11.27
CA CYS A 77 13.06 29.30 10.68
C CYS A 77 13.33 28.80 9.23
N GLY A 78 12.33 28.27 8.56
CA GLY A 78 12.46 27.77 7.19
C GLY A 78 11.51 26.61 6.91
N THR A 79 11.70 25.96 5.77
CA THR A 79 10.89 24.80 5.34
C THR A 79 11.78 23.65 4.91
N SER A 80 11.29 22.42 4.99
CA SER A 80 11.93 21.26 4.39
C SER A 80 10.91 20.25 3.89
N PHE A 81 11.20 19.62 2.78
CA PHE A 81 10.49 18.44 2.27
C PHE A 81 11.17 17.12 2.67
N ASN A 82 12.26 17.17 3.45
CA ASN A 82 12.97 15.98 3.93
C ASN A 82 12.55 15.64 5.36
N SER A 83 12.01 14.44 5.58
CA SER A 83 11.49 14.02 6.88
C SER A 83 12.59 13.88 7.94
N LEU A 84 13.84 13.59 7.58
CA LEU A 84 14.95 13.52 8.53
C LEU A 84 15.35 14.92 9.02
N GLU A 85 15.39 15.90 8.12
CA GLU A 85 15.63 17.29 8.51
C GLU A 85 14.53 17.81 9.42
N LEU A 86 13.27 17.48 9.10
CA LEU A 86 12.12 17.84 9.91
C LEU A 86 12.13 17.19 11.31
N GLN A 87 12.65 15.96 11.43
CA GLN A 87 12.83 15.29 12.72
C GLN A 87 13.93 15.94 13.55
N ASN A 88 15.03 16.30 12.91
CA ASN A 88 16.20 16.89 13.59
C ASN A 88 16.01 18.36 13.95
N ASN A 89 15.11 19.07 13.26
CA ASN A 89 14.86 20.48 13.52
C ASN A 89 13.36 20.80 13.64
N PRO A 90 12.82 20.91 14.86
CA PRO A 90 11.41 21.25 15.10
C PRO A 90 10.98 22.62 14.57
N ALA A 91 11.92 23.55 14.38
CA ALA A 91 11.64 24.90 13.88
C ALA A 91 11.41 24.94 12.35
N LEU A 92 11.69 23.87 11.62
CA LEU A 92 11.38 23.79 10.18
C LEU A 92 9.90 23.51 9.96
N ALA A 93 9.28 24.25 9.04
CA ALA A 93 7.95 23.89 8.53
C ALA A 93 8.03 22.75 7.52
N VAL A 94 7.00 21.93 7.48
CA VAL A 94 6.84 20.88 6.46
C VAL A 94 6.54 21.53 5.12
N ASP A 95 7.32 21.16 4.12
CA ASP A 95 7.06 21.43 2.72
C ASP A 95 6.98 20.11 1.95
N TYR A 96 6.56 20.15 0.68
CA TYR A 96 6.45 18.99 -0.18
C TYR A 96 6.56 19.37 -1.64
N ILE A 97 7.03 18.42 -2.45
CA ILE A 97 7.15 18.56 -3.89
C ILE A 97 5.84 18.13 -4.55
N ILE A 98 5.33 18.92 -5.51
CA ILE A 98 4.24 18.51 -6.39
C ILE A 98 4.85 18.15 -7.74
N ALA A 99 4.82 16.85 -8.09
CA ALA A 99 5.34 16.35 -9.36
C ALA A 99 4.19 16.18 -10.37
N PRO A 100 4.32 16.68 -11.59
CA PRO A 100 3.32 16.43 -12.63
C PRO A 100 3.33 14.95 -13.05
N PRO A 101 2.16 14.34 -13.36
CA PRO A 101 2.07 12.97 -13.82
C PRO A 101 2.82 12.72 -15.13
N ARG A 102 3.60 11.63 -15.19
CA ARG A 102 4.36 11.21 -16.39
C ARG A 102 4.06 9.75 -16.72
N MET A 103 2.83 9.45 -17.19
CA MET A 103 2.35 8.07 -17.33
C MET A 103 3.24 7.20 -18.22
N SER A 104 3.73 7.70 -19.36
CA SER A 104 4.65 6.95 -20.23
C SER A 104 5.91 6.53 -19.48
N TYR A 105 6.48 7.43 -18.69
CA TYR A 105 7.66 7.17 -17.89
C TYR A 105 7.39 6.11 -16.80
N TYR A 106 6.22 6.15 -16.17
CA TYR A 106 5.83 5.13 -15.18
C TYR A 106 5.67 3.76 -15.83
N ILE A 107 5.08 3.67 -17.03
CA ILE A 107 4.99 2.41 -17.78
C ILE A 107 6.39 1.86 -18.06
N THR A 108 7.31 2.69 -18.55
CA THR A 108 8.70 2.26 -18.80
C THR A 108 9.37 1.73 -17.55
N GLN A 109 9.26 2.44 -16.43
CA GLN A 109 9.83 1.98 -15.15
C GLN A 109 9.18 0.69 -14.64
N SER A 110 7.88 0.52 -14.84
CA SER A 110 7.17 -0.73 -14.52
C SER A 110 7.69 -1.90 -15.36
N THR A 111 7.94 -1.69 -16.65
CA THR A 111 8.53 -2.71 -17.54
C THR A 111 9.94 -3.10 -17.07
N THR A 112 10.77 -2.14 -16.70
CA THR A 112 12.11 -2.42 -16.14
C THR A 112 12.02 -3.28 -14.87
N ILE A 113 11.07 -2.99 -13.99
CA ILE A 113 10.86 -3.80 -12.77
C ILE A 113 10.35 -5.20 -13.13
N TYR A 114 9.47 -5.32 -14.11
CA TYR A 114 8.98 -6.62 -14.59
C TYR A 114 10.15 -7.47 -15.16
N GLU A 115 11.09 -6.87 -15.89
CA GLU A 115 12.31 -7.54 -16.37
C GLU A 115 13.18 -8.07 -15.20
N ILE A 116 13.18 -7.38 -14.06
CA ILE A 116 13.84 -7.89 -12.84
C ILE A 116 13.12 -9.12 -12.32
N TYR A 117 11.77 -9.11 -12.28
CA TYR A 117 10.98 -10.27 -11.84
C TYR A 117 11.25 -11.50 -12.71
N MET A 118 11.38 -11.34 -14.03
CA MET A 118 11.67 -12.42 -14.97
C MET A 118 13.05 -13.10 -14.75
N LYS A 119 13.94 -12.51 -13.97
CA LYS A 119 15.19 -13.18 -13.56
C LYS A 119 14.96 -14.28 -12.53
N TYR A 120 13.80 -14.29 -11.88
CA TYR A 120 13.46 -15.17 -10.76
C TYR A 120 12.32 -16.11 -11.07
N VAL A 121 11.34 -15.66 -11.84
CA VAL A 121 10.09 -16.37 -12.12
C VAL A 121 9.81 -16.28 -13.61
N ALA A 122 9.42 -17.38 -14.21
CA ALA A 122 9.06 -17.43 -15.64
C ALA A 122 7.81 -16.56 -15.94
N PRO A 123 7.72 -15.96 -17.13
CA PRO A 123 6.61 -15.06 -17.47
C PRO A 123 5.22 -15.68 -17.30
N GLU A 124 5.07 -16.98 -17.56
CA GLU A 124 3.83 -17.74 -17.42
C GLU A 124 3.34 -17.85 -15.96
N ASP A 125 4.25 -17.76 -15.00
CA ASP A 125 3.97 -17.78 -13.56
C ASP A 125 3.82 -16.37 -12.96
N ILE A 126 3.90 -15.32 -13.79
CA ILE A 126 3.70 -13.92 -13.38
C ILE A 126 2.40 -13.39 -13.96
N HIS A 127 1.45 -13.05 -13.09
CA HIS A 127 0.23 -12.34 -13.48
C HIS A 127 0.35 -10.85 -13.15
N VAL A 128 0.40 -10.00 -14.18
CA VAL A 128 0.41 -8.54 -14.03
C VAL A 128 -1.01 -8.07 -13.68
N TYR A 129 -1.19 -7.64 -12.44
CA TYR A 129 -2.47 -7.15 -11.94
C TYR A 129 -2.67 -5.66 -12.22
N SER A 130 -1.62 -4.87 -12.05
CA SER A 130 -1.61 -3.43 -12.34
C SER A 130 -0.19 -2.95 -12.69
N ILE A 131 -0.03 -1.66 -12.95
CA ILE A 131 1.27 -1.06 -13.25
C ILE A 131 2.31 -1.21 -12.11
N ASP A 132 1.86 -1.43 -10.89
CA ASP A 132 2.70 -1.50 -9.69
C ASP A 132 2.50 -2.76 -8.86
N GLU A 133 1.72 -3.72 -9.37
CA GLU A 133 1.35 -4.92 -8.64
C GLU A 133 1.33 -6.16 -9.54
N VAL A 134 1.98 -7.22 -9.10
CA VAL A 134 1.99 -8.53 -9.76
C VAL A 134 1.69 -9.64 -8.76
N PHE A 135 1.13 -10.74 -9.25
CA PHE A 135 1.09 -12.01 -8.55
C PHE A 135 2.10 -12.97 -9.19
N MET A 136 2.77 -13.76 -8.38
CA MET A 136 3.73 -14.77 -8.83
C MET A 136 3.39 -16.11 -8.22
N ASP A 137 3.24 -17.14 -9.03
CA ASP A 137 3.22 -18.52 -8.54
C ASP A 137 4.65 -19.00 -8.36
N VAL A 138 5.08 -19.08 -7.10
CA VAL A 138 6.46 -19.47 -6.76
C VAL A 138 6.58 -20.91 -6.30
N THR A 139 5.52 -21.71 -6.38
CA THR A 139 5.44 -23.09 -5.90
C THR A 139 6.60 -23.96 -6.43
N ASN A 140 6.90 -23.85 -7.71
CA ASN A 140 7.94 -24.65 -8.37
C ASN A 140 9.36 -24.14 -8.10
N TYR A 141 9.52 -22.90 -7.62
CA TYR A 141 10.81 -22.24 -7.40
C TYR A 141 11.36 -22.46 -5.99
N LEU A 142 10.53 -22.94 -5.06
CA LEU A 142 10.90 -23.16 -3.66
C LEU A 142 11.54 -24.54 -3.39
N LYS A 143 11.73 -25.37 -4.43
CA LYS A 143 12.26 -26.75 -4.33
C LYS A 143 13.70 -26.85 -3.80
N SER A 144 14.42 -25.74 -3.75
CA SER A 144 15.82 -25.65 -3.29
C SER A 144 15.98 -25.47 -1.76
N GLY A 145 14.89 -25.58 -0.99
CA GLY A 145 14.91 -25.35 0.46
C GLY A 145 14.83 -23.88 0.87
N LEU A 146 14.67 -22.98 -0.08
CA LEU A 146 14.42 -21.55 0.19
C LEU A 146 12.95 -21.34 0.59
N SER A 147 12.69 -20.61 1.67
CA SER A 147 11.33 -20.24 2.03
C SER A 147 10.75 -19.21 1.07
N ALA A 148 9.40 -19.16 0.96
CA ALA A 148 8.72 -18.13 0.17
C ALA A 148 9.07 -16.72 0.64
N HIS A 149 9.26 -16.55 1.95
CA HIS A 149 9.68 -15.29 2.55
C HIS A 149 11.06 -14.83 2.07
N GLU A 150 12.06 -15.72 2.12
CA GLU A 150 13.41 -15.44 1.66
C GLU A 150 13.46 -15.18 0.15
N PHE A 151 12.66 -15.92 -0.62
CA PHE A 151 12.54 -15.74 -2.06
C PHE A 151 11.95 -14.36 -2.39
N ALA A 152 10.83 -13.98 -1.77
CA ALA A 152 10.21 -12.66 -1.94
C ALA A 152 11.18 -11.54 -1.50
N LYS A 153 11.87 -11.72 -0.36
CA LYS A 153 12.85 -10.75 0.13
C LYS A 153 14.01 -10.54 -0.86
N LYS A 154 14.49 -11.61 -1.49
CA LYS A 154 15.54 -11.54 -2.51
C LYS A 154 15.09 -10.70 -3.71
N ILE A 155 13.88 -10.94 -4.21
CA ILE A 155 13.31 -10.17 -5.34
C ILE A 155 13.16 -8.70 -4.97
N ILE A 156 12.57 -8.39 -3.80
CA ILE A 156 12.37 -7.01 -3.35
C ILE A 156 13.70 -6.26 -3.21
N LYS A 157 14.72 -6.91 -2.66
CA LYS A 157 16.05 -6.31 -2.54
C LYS A 157 16.70 -6.03 -3.89
N ASP A 158 16.55 -6.93 -4.85
CA ASP A 158 17.09 -6.72 -6.20
C ASP A 158 16.38 -5.55 -6.91
N VAL A 159 15.05 -5.46 -6.80
CA VAL A 159 14.28 -4.31 -7.30
C VAL A 159 14.77 -3.01 -6.64
N LEU A 160 14.92 -2.99 -5.32
CA LEU A 160 15.40 -1.82 -4.60
C LEU A 160 16.82 -1.40 -5.06
N GLN A 161 17.72 -2.35 -5.20
CA GLN A 161 19.11 -2.07 -5.63
C GLN A 161 19.19 -1.52 -7.05
N GLN A 162 18.37 -2.04 -7.97
CA GLN A 162 18.42 -1.62 -9.37
C GLN A 162 17.59 -0.36 -9.65
N THR A 163 16.54 -0.09 -8.87
CA THR A 163 15.58 0.98 -9.18
C THR A 163 15.41 2.02 -8.09
N GLY A 164 15.94 1.80 -6.89
CA GLY A 164 15.68 2.65 -5.73
C GLY A 164 14.24 2.59 -5.20
N ILE A 165 13.40 1.68 -5.73
CA ILE A 165 11.99 1.55 -5.36
C ILE A 165 11.81 0.31 -4.50
N THR A 166 11.20 0.47 -3.31
CA THR A 166 10.88 -0.66 -2.43
C THR A 166 9.48 -1.22 -2.72
N ALA A 167 9.25 -2.44 -2.26
CA ALA A 167 7.99 -3.15 -2.39
C ALA A 167 7.54 -3.75 -1.06
N THR A 168 6.25 -4.11 -0.99
CA THR A 168 5.65 -4.93 0.05
C THR A 168 5.19 -6.22 -0.61
N ALA A 169 5.35 -7.36 0.05
CA ALA A 169 4.83 -8.63 -0.43
C ALA A 169 3.85 -9.25 0.57
N GLY A 170 2.82 -9.88 0.01
CA GLY A 170 1.95 -10.80 0.73
C GLY A 170 2.14 -12.20 0.18
N ILE A 171 2.29 -13.18 1.04
CA ILE A 171 2.45 -14.60 0.73
C ILE A 171 1.20 -15.33 1.20
N GLY A 172 0.68 -16.23 0.38
CA GLY A 172 -0.47 -17.05 0.72
C GLY A 172 -0.52 -18.32 -0.09
N SER A 173 -1.27 -19.32 0.38
CA SER A 173 -1.51 -20.58 -0.32
C SER A 173 -2.33 -20.42 -1.61
N ASN A 174 -2.90 -19.24 -1.80
CA ASN A 174 -3.61 -18.84 -3.02
C ASN A 174 -3.55 -17.32 -3.21
N LEU A 175 -3.96 -16.87 -4.40
CA LEU A 175 -3.94 -15.48 -4.82
C LEU A 175 -4.72 -14.56 -3.87
N TYR A 176 -5.88 -15.00 -3.36
CA TYR A 176 -6.69 -14.20 -2.44
C TYR A 176 -5.96 -13.97 -1.11
N LEU A 177 -5.42 -15.02 -0.50
CA LEU A 177 -4.70 -14.91 0.78
C LEU A 177 -3.42 -14.08 0.64
N ALA A 178 -2.68 -14.24 -0.47
CA ALA A 178 -1.53 -13.40 -0.77
C ALA A 178 -1.92 -11.91 -0.86
N LYS A 179 -3.02 -11.60 -1.55
CA LYS A 179 -3.52 -10.23 -1.68
C LYS A 179 -3.96 -9.65 -0.32
N ILE A 180 -4.69 -10.42 0.48
CA ILE A 180 -5.15 -9.98 1.81
C ILE A 180 -3.97 -9.82 2.78
N ALA A 181 -2.98 -10.69 2.73
CA ALA A 181 -1.75 -10.55 3.50
C ALA A 181 -1.09 -9.19 3.22
N MET A 182 -0.96 -8.84 1.94
CA MET A 182 -0.36 -7.56 1.52
C MET A 182 -1.23 -6.35 1.87
N ASP A 183 -2.55 -6.42 1.66
CA ASP A 183 -3.44 -5.25 1.76
C ASP A 183 -3.83 -4.92 3.20
N ILE A 184 -3.98 -5.93 4.06
CA ILE A 184 -4.44 -5.75 5.44
C ILE A 184 -3.30 -5.99 6.42
N VAL A 185 -2.71 -7.20 6.43
CA VAL A 185 -1.74 -7.58 7.47
C VAL A 185 -0.47 -6.75 7.39
N ALA A 186 0.06 -6.49 6.19
CA ALA A 186 1.29 -5.73 6.01
C ALA A 186 1.19 -4.27 6.49
N LYS A 187 -0.01 -3.71 6.63
CA LYS A 187 -0.20 -2.35 7.17
C LYS A 187 0.08 -2.28 8.68
N HIS A 188 0.03 -3.40 9.37
CA HIS A 188 0.20 -3.51 10.83
C HIS A 188 1.54 -4.14 11.22
N VAL A 189 2.42 -4.38 10.25
CA VAL A 189 3.75 -4.95 10.48
C VAL A 189 4.81 -3.89 10.19
N GLU A 190 5.72 -3.70 11.13
CA GLU A 190 6.86 -2.81 10.94
C GLU A 190 7.80 -3.40 9.87
N PRO A 191 8.30 -2.58 8.96
CA PRO A 191 9.31 -3.00 8.00
C PRO A 191 10.56 -3.52 8.71
N ASP A 192 11.24 -4.50 8.10
CA ASP A 192 12.53 -4.96 8.62
C ASP A 192 13.61 -3.86 8.48
N LYS A 193 14.83 -4.16 8.95
CA LYS A 193 15.99 -3.24 8.89
C LYS A 193 16.32 -2.73 7.47
N ASP A 194 15.90 -3.46 6.45
CA ASP A 194 16.11 -3.12 5.05
C ASP A 194 14.88 -2.36 4.45
N GLY A 195 13.89 -2.00 5.28
CA GLY A 195 12.66 -1.33 4.86
C GLY A 195 11.67 -2.24 4.12
N VAL A 196 11.91 -3.57 4.14
CA VAL A 196 11.08 -4.58 3.47
C VAL A 196 9.96 -5.02 4.41
N CYS A 197 8.74 -5.08 3.91
CA CYS A 197 7.58 -5.59 4.62
C CYS A 197 7.03 -6.81 3.86
N ILE A 198 7.11 -7.98 4.47
CA ILE A 198 6.59 -9.25 3.94
C ILE A 198 5.68 -9.86 5.00
N THR A 199 4.49 -10.29 4.58
CA THR A 199 3.51 -10.93 5.45
C THR A 199 2.97 -12.20 4.81
N GLU A 200 2.55 -13.13 5.64
CA GLU A 200 2.11 -14.47 5.21
C GLU A 200 0.76 -14.80 5.82
N LEU A 201 -0.11 -15.41 5.03
CA LEU A 201 -1.40 -15.95 5.46
C LEU A 201 -1.64 -17.34 4.87
N ASP A 202 -2.00 -18.27 5.73
CA ASP A 202 -2.71 -19.49 5.38
C ASP A 202 -4.19 -19.40 5.80
N GLU A 203 -4.98 -20.41 5.52
CA GLU A 203 -6.40 -20.44 5.85
C GLU A 203 -6.66 -20.35 7.35
N ILE A 204 -5.79 -20.94 8.17
CA ILE A 204 -5.95 -20.96 9.63
C ILE A 204 -5.63 -19.59 10.23
N SER A 205 -4.52 -18.98 9.84
CA SER A 205 -4.14 -17.64 10.27
C SER A 205 -5.10 -16.59 9.77
N TYR A 206 -5.60 -16.72 8.53
CA TYR A 206 -6.65 -15.85 8.01
C TYR A 206 -7.91 -15.89 8.89
N ARG A 207 -8.39 -17.08 9.26
CA ARG A 207 -9.55 -17.23 10.16
C ARG A 207 -9.31 -16.59 11.52
N LYS A 208 -8.16 -16.86 12.13
CA LYS A 208 -7.81 -16.36 13.45
C LYS A 208 -7.66 -14.84 13.50
N LEU A 209 -7.01 -14.26 12.49
CA LEU A 209 -6.63 -12.85 12.49
C LEU A 209 -7.71 -11.95 11.88
N LEU A 210 -8.41 -12.42 10.83
CA LEU A 210 -9.16 -11.54 9.96
C LEU A 210 -10.66 -11.85 9.86
N TRP A 211 -11.17 -12.97 10.40
CA TRP A 211 -12.60 -13.24 10.34
C TRP A 211 -13.45 -12.18 11.05
N ASN A 212 -12.93 -11.53 12.08
CA ASN A 212 -13.60 -10.45 12.80
C ASN A 212 -13.10 -9.05 12.41
N HIS A 213 -12.22 -8.95 11.41
CA HIS A 213 -11.69 -7.67 10.97
C HIS A 213 -12.79 -6.77 10.38
N GLN A 214 -12.73 -5.49 10.74
CA GLN A 214 -13.61 -4.42 10.24
C GLN A 214 -12.77 -3.20 9.88
N PRO A 215 -13.21 -2.43 8.88
CA PRO A 215 -14.42 -2.62 8.08
C PRO A 215 -14.26 -3.72 7.02
N ILE A 216 -15.36 -4.37 6.63
CA ILE A 216 -15.35 -5.42 5.60
C ILE A 216 -14.88 -4.90 4.23
N THR A 217 -14.94 -3.59 4.00
CA THR A 217 -14.43 -2.92 2.79
C THR A 217 -12.91 -2.92 2.66
N ASP A 218 -12.17 -3.32 3.68
CA ASP A 218 -10.71 -3.51 3.57
C ASP A 218 -10.35 -4.75 2.77
N PHE A 219 -11.29 -5.69 2.68
CA PHE A 219 -11.07 -6.92 1.92
C PHE A 219 -11.18 -6.69 0.41
N TRP A 220 -10.24 -7.27 -0.30
CA TRP A 220 -10.20 -7.20 -1.75
C TRP A 220 -11.52 -7.58 -2.40
N ARG A 221 -11.98 -6.75 -3.34
CA ARG A 221 -13.26 -6.83 -4.06
C ARG A 221 -14.52 -6.57 -3.22
N VAL A 222 -14.40 -6.22 -1.96
CA VAL A 222 -15.56 -5.79 -1.18
C VAL A 222 -15.66 -4.26 -1.18
N GLY A 223 -16.43 -3.72 -2.11
CA GLY A 223 -16.71 -2.29 -2.20
C GLY A 223 -17.87 -1.85 -1.29
N LYS A 224 -18.06 -0.53 -1.20
CA LYS A 224 -19.17 0.07 -0.39
C LYS A 224 -20.55 -0.47 -0.75
N GLY A 225 -20.80 -0.80 -2.03
CA GLY A 225 -22.07 -1.37 -2.48
C GLY A 225 -22.33 -2.75 -1.88
N TYR A 226 -21.35 -3.65 -1.94
CA TYR A 226 -21.44 -4.96 -1.30
C TYR A 226 -21.54 -4.85 0.22
N ALA A 227 -20.70 -4.02 0.84
CA ALA A 227 -20.75 -3.81 2.29
C ALA A 227 -22.15 -3.36 2.76
N LYS A 228 -22.78 -2.42 2.04
CA LYS A 228 -24.15 -1.97 2.37
C LYS A 228 -25.15 -3.12 2.30
N LYS A 229 -25.15 -3.90 1.22
CA LYS A 229 -26.04 -5.05 1.05
C LYS A 229 -25.82 -6.11 2.14
N LEU A 230 -24.57 -6.41 2.48
CA LEU A 230 -24.23 -7.36 3.53
C LEU A 230 -24.78 -6.90 4.89
N VAL A 231 -24.60 -5.63 5.24
CA VAL A 231 -25.11 -5.04 6.49
C VAL A 231 -26.62 -5.11 6.58
N GLU A 232 -27.36 -4.91 5.50
CA GLU A 232 -28.83 -5.05 5.44
C GLU A 232 -29.31 -6.48 5.82
N HIS A 233 -28.41 -7.48 5.73
CA HIS A 233 -28.66 -8.86 6.11
C HIS A 233 -27.93 -9.29 7.40
N GLY A 234 -27.40 -8.33 8.18
CA GLY A 234 -26.71 -8.61 9.45
C GLY A 234 -25.33 -9.24 9.29
N ILE A 235 -24.70 -9.11 8.11
CA ILE A 235 -23.38 -9.63 7.80
C ILE A 235 -22.39 -8.47 7.83
N TYR A 236 -21.49 -8.47 8.79
CA TYR A 236 -20.54 -7.37 9.06
C TYR A 236 -19.07 -7.74 8.80
N THR A 237 -18.77 -9.04 8.83
CA THR A 237 -17.40 -9.56 8.76
C THR A 237 -17.27 -10.71 7.78
N MET A 238 -16.04 -11.04 7.37
CA MET A 238 -15.81 -12.23 6.54
C MET A 238 -16.11 -13.54 7.28
N GLY A 239 -16.02 -13.53 8.61
CA GLY A 239 -16.49 -14.64 9.45
C GLY A 239 -18.01 -14.81 9.38
N ASP A 240 -18.78 -13.73 9.28
CA ASP A 240 -20.24 -13.80 9.09
C ASP A 240 -20.59 -14.34 7.70
N VAL A 241 -19.84 -13.90 6.66
CA VAL A 241 -19.98 -14.46 5.29
C VAL A 241 -19.74 -15.98 5.31
N ALA A 242 -18.66 -16.43 5.95
CA ALA A 242 -18.34 -17.85 6.03
C ALA A 242 -19.39 -18.64 6.80
N ARG A 243 -19.88 -18.12 7.95
CA ARG A 243 -20.96 -18.75 8.72
C ARG A 243 -22.27 -18.81 7.94
N CYS A 244 -22.58 -17.77 7.20
CA CYS A 244 -23.76 -17.74 6.34
C CYS A 244 -23.69 -18.81 5.24
N SER A 245 -22.53 -19.03 4.63
CA SER A 245 -22.33 -20.02 3.58
C SER A 245 -22.46 -21.46 4.07
N ILE A 246 -22.05 -21.74 5.31
CA ILE A 246 -22.13 -23.07 5.92
C ILE A 246 -23.51 -23.35 6.50
N GLY A 247 -24.18 -22.31 7.02
CA GLY A 247 -25.46 -22.44 7.74
C GLY A 247 -25.28 -23.01 9.17
N SER A 248 -26.37 -23.41 9.76
CA SER A 248 -26.44 -24.07 11.08
C SER A 248 -27.54 -25.12 11.10
N PRO A 249 -27.57 -26.04 12.09
CA PRO A 249 -28.62 -27.03 12.22
C PRO A 249 -30.05 -26.44 12.30
N THR A 250 -30.18 -25.24 12.85
CA THR A 250 -31.46 -24.52 12.98
C THR A 250 -31.73 -23.53 11.86
N ASN A 251 -30.71 -23.19 11.06
CA ASN A 251 -30.81 -22.31 9.93
C ASN A 251 -29.94 -22.89 8.81
N PRO A 252 -30.55 -23.64 7.87
CA PRO A 252 -29.81 -24.24 6.76
C PRO A 252 -28.98 -23.19 6.03
N HIS A 253 -27.90 -23.62 5.43
CA HIS A 253 -27.00 -22.74 4.73
C HIS A 253 -27.74 -21.87 3.71
N ASN A 254 -27.31 -20.62 3.62
CA ASN A 254 -27.98 -19.63 2.81
C ASN A 254 -27.10 -19.17 1.66
N GLU A 255 -26.64 -20.13 0.88
CA GLU A 255 -25.80 -19.90 -0.30
C GLU A 255 -26.49 -19.00 -1.32
N ASP A 256 -27.80 -19.21 -1.52
CA ASP A 256 -28.63 -18.37 -2.40
C ASP A 256 -28.63 -16.89 -2.00
N LEU A 257 -28.60 -16.58 -0.70
CA LEU A 257 -28.50 -15.21 -0.25
C LEU A 257 -27.19 -14.57 -0.68
N LEU A 258 -26.06 -15.24 -0.43
CA LEU A 258 -24.73 -14.74 -0.80
C LEU A 258 -24.58 -14.61 -2.31
N TYR A 259 -25.16 -15.54 -3.08
CA TYR A 259 -25.13 -15.48 -4.54
C TYR A 259 -25.90 -14.29 -5.13
N ARG A 260 -26.98 -13.86 -4.46
CA ARG A 260 -27.83 -12.72 -4.88
C ARG A 260 -27.32 -11.35 -4.41
N LEU A 261 -26.38 -11.31 -3.47
CA LEU A 261 -25.79 -10.07 -2.97
C LEU A 261 -24.70 -9.54 -3.90
#